data_28885f2f7526d85ed54f4a91d5591eca
#
_entry.id   28885f2f7526d85ed54f4a91d5591eca
#
_cell.length_a   1.000
_cell.length_b   1.000
_cell.length_c   1.000
_cell.angle_alpha   90.00
_cell.angle_beta   90.00
_cell.angle_gamma   90.00
#
_symmetry.space_group_name_H-M   'P 1'
#
loop_
_entity.id
_entity.type
_entity.pdbx_description
1 polymer ?
#
loop_
_entity_poly.entity_id
_entity_poly.type
_entity_poly.pdbx_seq_one_letter_code
_entity_poly.pdbx_strand_id
1 'polypeptide(L)'
;MALFGDFFGDFSAAAVPRLGGKQFAHLTPIAIANQCASCRVALAKKFETVVEAHYPRRPNEIITNKLTIWGLFMIKPMLTVALSVGMALTLACAPSSDEAAETPAASAAPNFAAIHADDAGEKIAVALDNYEEAESDLAFYNVTKLVGMNTFFHFPTGAFDLDNQTVVRMNRDTYYSAAVIDTTQGATVTIPETNGRYLSVMVVQNDHYIDQVFLEAGTHEITSDTDFAMVAMRIRANQNDPDDDDAIAALRAGVKLEVGGNASHVRPNYDMEQLVALRDELTVEGTKLGTLMGMQGAHGTIERMMHLYGTAIGWGLLPDAQAQYLGSAKFPNDGCYMASYDAPPFNEPGFFSITIYDAEGWIYDENGILNEFNMNLNDDGSFDAYFGECGDVDNNLPTVDGWNYILRIYEPKLDELQDFRLPEMKKVS
;
A
#
# COMPACT_ATOMS: atom_id res chain seq x y z
N MET A 1 10.20 -2.81 -4.13
CA MET A 1 9.21 -2.02 -4.80
C MET A 1 8.14 -2.83 -5.48
N ALA A 2 7.91 -3.85 -4.96
CA ALA A 2 6.63 -4.41 -5.20
C ALA A 2 5.46 -3.50 -4.76
N LEU A 3 5.63 -2.50 -3.93
CA LEU A 3 4.53 -1.64 -3.44
C LEU A 3 3.85 -0.71 -4.47
N PHE A 4 4.42 -0.50 -5.68
CA PHE A 4 3.90 0.53 -6.60
C PHE A 4 3.85 0.13 -8.08
N GLY A 5 4.26 -1.10 -8.45
CA GLY A 5 4.47 -1.48 -9.86
C GLY A 5 3.22 -1.77 -10.68
N ASP A 6 2.19 -2.40 -10.12
CA ASP A 6 1.11 -3.00 -10.92
C ASP A 6 -0.30 -2.45 -10.71
N PHE A 7 -0.47 -1.40 -9.92
CA PHE A 7 -1.83 -0.86 -9.66
C PHE A 7 -2.48 -0.17 -10.88
N PHE A 8 -1.76 0.05 -11.99
CA PHE A 8 -2.29 0.73 -13.18
C PHE A 8 -1.75 0.13 -14.48
N GLY A 9 -2.08 -1.13 -14.73
CA GLY A 9 -1.96 -1.69 -16.07
C GLY A 9 -2.77 -0.89 -17.08
N ASP A 10 -2.11 -0.50 -18.16
CA ASP A 10 -2.56 0.25 -19.33
C ASP A 10 -4.07 0.28 -19.61
N PHE A 11 -4.71 1.41 -19.36
CA PHE A 11 -5.85 1.87 -20.13
C PHE A 11 -5.34 2.67 -21.33
N SER A 12 -4.69 2.01 -22.28
CA SER A 12 -4.43 2.58 -23.59
C SER A 12 -5.73 2.81 -24.32
N ALA A 13 -5.93 4.03 -24.78
CA ALA A 13 -7.10 4.47 -25.54
C ALA A 13 -7.28 3.65 -26.81
N ALA A 14 -8.17 2.66 -26.76
CA ALA A 14 -8.66 1.99 -27.98
C ALA A 14 -9.60 2.95 -28.71
N ALA A 15 -9.29 3.21 -29.96
CA ALA A 15 -9.96 4.09 -30.89
C ALA A 15 -11.49 4.05 -30.81
N VAL A 16 -12.10 5.20 -30.50
CA VAL A 16 -13.54 5.44 -30.64
C VAL A 16 -13.85 5.70 -32.10
N PRO A 17 -14.83 5.02 -32.73
CA PRO A 17 -15.26 5.33 -34.10
C PRO A 17 -15.88 6.72 -34.15
N ARG A 18 -15.44 7.55 -35.09
CA ARG A 18 -16.02 8.86 -35.36
C ARG A 18 -17.47 8.71 -35.87
N LEU A 19 -18.40 9.09 -35.03
CA LEU A 19 -19.78 9.37 -35.46
C LEU A 19 -19.98 10.89 -35.42
N GLY A 20 -20.28 11.43 -36.62
CA GLY A 20 -20.77 12.75 -36.98
C GLY A 20 -20.83 13.88 -35.96
N GLY A 21 -19.87 14.78 -36.04
CA GLY A 21 -19.99 16.24 -35.91
C GLY A 21 -20.83 16.86 -34.79
N LYS A 22 -20.67 16.44 -33.52
CA LYS A 22 -21.01 17.29 -32.36
C LYS A 22 -19.99 17.02 -31.24
N GLN A 23 -19.37 18.08 -30.73
CA GLN A 23 -18.45 18.04 -29.61
C GLN A 23 -19.18 17.54 -28.34
N PHE A 24 -18.83 16.36 -27.86
CA PHE A 24 -19.11 15.91 -26.50
C PHE A 24 -17.81 16.01 -25.69
N ALA A 25 -17.53 17.21 -25.20
CA ALA A 25 -16.56 17.41 -24.15
C ALA A 25 -17.25 17.13 -22.80
N HIS A 26 -16.63 16.28 -21.96
CA HIS A 26 -17.00 16.01 -20.57
C HIS A 26 -18.16 15.06 -20.27
N LEU A 27 -18.10 13.81 -20.73
CA LEU A 27 -18.90 12.73 -20.15
C LEU A 27 -18.01 11.52 -19.86
N THR A 28 -18.11 10.97 -18.63
CA THR A 28 -17.42 9.74 -18.25
C THR A 28 -17.93 8.55 -19.05
N PRO A 29 -17.16 7.47 -19.25
CA PRO A 29 -17.58 6.26 -20.00
C PRO A 29 -18.93 5.67 -19.54
N ILE A 30 -19.27 5.80 -18.26
CA ILE A 30 -20.54 5.32 -17.67
C ILE A 30 -21.73 6.17 -18.13
N ALA A 31 -21.54 7.49 -18.32
CA ALA A 31 -22.60 8.39 -18.80
C ALA A 31 -22.95 8.13 -20.28
N ILE A 32 -21.98 7.71 -21.09
CA ILE A 32 -22.17 7.38 -22.50
C ILE A 32 -22.93 6.04 -22.65
N ALA A 33 -22.65 5.05 -21.82
CA ALA A 33 -23.31 3.74 -21.85
C ALA A 33 -24.81 3.81 -21.51
N ASN A 34 -25.24 4.83 -20.76
CA ASN A 34 -26.67 4.99 -20.40
C ASN A 34 -27.55 5.61 -21.49
N GLN A 35 -26.95 6.18 -22.53
CA GLN A 35 -27.72 6.86 -23.62
C GLN A 35 -27.81 6.08 -24.94
N CYS A 36 -27.08 4.97 -25.08
CA CYS A 36 -27.07 4.20 -26.33
C CYS A 36 -27.23 2.69 -26.10
N ALA A 37 -28.33 2.12 -26.52
CA ALA A 37 -28.63 0.68 -26.38
C ALA A 37 -27.62 -0.23 -27.10
N SER A 38 -27.05 0.20 -28.22
CA SER A 38 -26.01 -0.52 -28.97
C SER A 38 -24.68 -0.53 -28.27
N CYS A 39 -24.37 0.52 -27.45
CA CYS A 39 -23.15 0.59 -26.66
C CYS A 39 -23.18 -0.40 -25.46
N ARG A 40 -24.35 -0.65 -24.88
CA ARG A 40 -24.53 -1.65 -23.81
C ARG A 40 -24.24 -3.07 -24.28
N VAL A 41 -24.67 -3.42 -25.48
CA VAL A 41 -24.44 -4.75 -26.05
C VAL A 41 -22.95 -4.95 -26.39
N ALA A 42 -22.28 -3.90 -26.85
CA ALA A 42 -20.85 -3.96 -27.15
C ALA A 42 -19.97 -4.07 -25.86
N LEU A 43 -20.36 -3.38 -24.79
CA LEU A 43 -19.68 -3.47 -23.49
C LEU A 43 -19.88 -4.86 -22.86
N ALA A 44 -21.09 -5.40 -22.88
CA ALA A 44 -21.38 -6.73 -22.34
C ALA A 44 -20.61 -7.84 -23.08
N LYS A 45 -20.55 -7.78 -24.44
CA LYS A 45 -19.76 -8.74 -25.23
C LYS A 45 -18.26 -8.63 -24.98
N LYS A 46 -17.74 -7.42 -24.76
CA LYS A 46 -16.31 -7.22 -24.47
C LYS A 46 -15.97 -7.74 -23.07
N PHE A 47 -16.88 -7.59 -22.10
CA PHE A 47 -16.74 -8.13 -20.76
C PHE A 47 -16.74 -9.67 -20.76
N GLU A 48 -17.69 -10.31 -21.49
CA GLU A 48 -17.70 -11.76 -21.67
C GLU A 48 -16.41 -12.29 -22.32
N THR A 49 -15.86 -11.60 -23.31
CA THR A 49 -14.62 -12.00 -24.00
C THR A 49 -13.40 -11.89 -23.10
N VAL A 50 -13.34 -10.89 -22.21
CA VAL A 50 -12.25 -10.71 -21.26
C VAL A 50 -12.31 -11.78 -20.15
N VAL A 51 -13.51 -12.10 -19.66
CA VAL A 51 -13.71 -13.16 -18.66
C VAL A 51 -13.34 -14.55 -19.24
N GLU A 52 -13.73 -14.85 -20.48
CA GLU A 52 -13.38 -16.13 -21.13
C GLU A 52 -11.87 -16.26 -21.45
N ALA A 53 -11.18 -15.16 -21.70
CA ALA A 53 -9.74 -15.17 -22.00
C ALA A 53 -8.85 -15.37 -20.75
N HIS A 54 -9.32 -14.93 -19.57
CA HIS A 54 -8.55 -15.00 -18.33
C HIS A 54 -8.97 -16.16 -17.42
N TYR A 55 -10.15 -16.76 -17.64
CA TYR A 55 -10.65 -17.89 -16.86
C TYR A 55 -11.14 -19.00 -17.78
N PRO A 56 -10.26 -19.88 -18.31
CA PRO A 56 -10.65 -21.02 -19.12
C PRO A 56 -11.48 -22.00 -18.27
N ARG A 57 -12.71 -22.28 -18.71
CA ARG A 57 -13.66 -23.20 -18.06
C ARG A 57 -13.02 -24.57 -17.82
N ARG A 58 -13.06 -25.04 -16.58
CA ARG A 58 -12.84 -26.46 -16.30
C ARG A 58 -14.05 -27.28 -16.76
N PRO A 59 -13.85 -28.43 -17.40
CA PRO A 59 -14.98 -29.28 -17.81
C PRO A 59 -15.53 -29.96 -16.55
N ASN A 60 -16.75 -29.63 -16.17
CA ASN A 60 -17.66 -30.27 -15.21
C ASN A 60 -18.21 -29.40 -14.05
N GLU A 61 -18.48 -28.14 -14.27
CA GLU A 61 -19.36 -27.42 -13.33
C GLU A 61 -20.60 -26.88 -14.04
N ILE A 62 -21.76 -27.42 -13.65
CA ILE A 62 -23.06 -26.92 -14.05
C ILE A 62 -23.39 -25.70 -13.16
N ILE A 63 -23.10 -24.51 -13.65
CA ILE A 63 -23.56 -23.26 -13.01
C ILE A 63 -24.93 -22.93 -13.62
N THR A 64 -25.97 -23.38 -12.94
CA THR A 64 -27.35 -23.00 -13.25
C THR A 64 -27.67 -21.64 -12.62
N ASN A 65 -27.96 -20.65 -13.52
CA ASN A 65 -28.93 -19.56 -13.32
C ASN A 65 -29.03 -18.82 -11.97
N LYS A 66 -27.95 -18.37 -11.36
CA LYS A 66 -28.06 -17.44 -10.22
C LYS A 66 -27.68 -15.97 -10.54
N LEU A 67 -26.96 -15.71 -11.60
CA LEU A 67 -26.55 -14.34 -11.95
C LEU A 67 -27.65 -13.48 -12.59
N THR A 68 -28.72 -14.07 -13.14
CA THR A 68 -29.78 -13.33 -13.80
C THR A 68 -30.82 -12.73 -12.83
N ILE A 69 -30.85 -13.20 -11.58
CA ILE A 69 -31.84 -12.75 -10.58
C ILE A 69 -31.32 -11.60 -9.71
N TRP A 70 -30.03 -11.52 -9.48
CA TRP A 70 -29.43 -10.44 -8.67
C TRP A 70 -29.32 -9.10 -9.43
N GLY A 71 -29.09 -9.14 -10.73
CA GLY A 71 -29.06 -7.93 -11.56
C GLY A 71 -30.39 -7.20 -11.70
N LEU A 72 -31.52 -7.90 -11.54
CA LEU A 72 -32.86 -7.29 -11.66
C LEU A 72 -33.41 -6.74 -10.33
N PHE A 73 -32.93 -7.17 -9.19
CA PHE A 73 -33.43 -6.74 -7.88
C PHE A 73 -32.78 -5.46 -7.34
N MET A 74 -31.61 -5.08 -7.83
CA MET A 74 -30.88 -3.87 -7.35
C MET A 74 -31.22 -2.60 -8.14
N ILE A 75 -31.95 -2.68 -9.26
CA ILE A 75 -32.30 -1.50 -10.09
C ILE A 75 -33.64 -0.87 -9.69
N LYS A 76 -34.52 -1.58 -8.99
CA LYS A 76 -35.85 -1.07 -8.63
C LYS A 76 -35.95 -0.10 -7.43
N PRO A 77 -35.12 -0.09 -6.41
CA PRO A 77 -35.27 0.90 -5.34
C PRO A 77 -34.62 2.26 -5.63
N MET A 78 -33.73 2.41 -6.61
CA MET A 78 -33.10 3.71 -6.91
C MET A 78 -33.94 4.63 -7.81
N LEU A 79 -34.96 4.14 -8.49
CA LEU A 79 -35.80 4.96 -9.36
C LEU A 79 -36.97 5.63 -8.65
N THR A 80 -37.27 5.24 -7.40
CA THR A 80 -38.41 5.77 -6.64
C THR A 80 -38.03 6.93 -5.71
N VAL A 81 -36.75 7.18 -5.45
CA VAL A 81 -36.28 8.28 -4.59
C VAL A 81 -35.99 9.56 -5.42
N ALA A 82 -35.81 9.47 -6.71
CA ALA A 82 -35.51 10.63 -7.56
C ALA A 82 -36.75 11.45 -8.01
N LEU A 83 -37.97 11.00 -7.72
CA LEU A 83 -39.21 11.70 -8.13
C LEU A 83 -39.96 12.42 -7.00
N SER A 84 -39.49 12.39 -5.75
CA SER A 84 -40.19 12.98 -4.61
C SER A 84 -39.56 14.25 -4.03
N VAL A 85 -38.49 14.80 -4.63
CA VAL A 85 -37.84 16.05 -4.15
C VAL A 85 -38.07 17.25 -5.08
N GLY A 86 -38.89 17.13 -6.09
CA GLY A 86 -39.10 18.12 -7.16
C GLY A 86 -40.27 19.09 -6.95
N MET A 87 -40.92 19.21 -5.75
CA MET A 87 -42.08 20.06 -5.64
C MET A 87 -42.26 20.64 -4.23
N ALA A 88 -41.42 21.60 -3.86
CA ALA A 88 -41.74 22.63 -2.86
C ALA A 88 -40.53 23.58 -2.66
N LEU A 89 -40.48 24.66 -3.41
CA LEU A 89 -39.78 25.90 -3.01
C LEU A 89 -40.10 27.01 -4.04
N THR A 90 -41.27 27.62 -3.84
CA THR A 90 -41.50 28.99 -4.29
C THR A 90 -42.15 29.76 -3.17
N LEU A 91 -41.64 30.94 -2.91
CA LEU A 91 -42.02 32.08 -2.10
C LEU A 91 -41.26 32.24 -0.78
N ALA A 92 -40.31 33.18 -0.82
CA ALA A 92 -40.37 34.44 -0.09
C ALA A 92 -39.08 35.23 -0.28
N CYS A 93 -39.15 36.35 -1.04
CA CYS A 93 -38.14 37.38 -1.05
C CYS A 93 -38.42 38.37 0.11
N ALA A 94 -37.39 38.72 0.89
CA ALA A 94 -37.18 40.03 1.44
C ALA A 94 -35.69 40.20 1.88
N PRO A 95 -35.05 41.36 1.70
CA PRO A 95 -33.63 41.54 1.81
C PRO A 95 -33.22 41.99 3.22
N SER A 96 -32.04 41.52 3.69
CA SER A 96 -31.30 42.23 4.73
C SER A 96 -29.81 42.05 4.50
N SER A 97 -29.17 43.16 4.39
CA SER A 97 -27.79 43.63 4.39
C SER A 97 -26.69 42.71 4.94
N ASP A 98 -25.62 42.64 4.13
CA ASP A 98 -24.19 42.68 4.43
C ASP A 98 -23.65 41.97 5.66
N GLU A 99 -23.00 40.83 5.41
CA GLU A 99 -21.65 40.55 5.86
C GLU A 99 -21.08 39.47 4.98
N ALA A 100 -20.11 39.84 4.12
CA ALA A 100 -19.40 38.92 3.25
C ALA A 100 -18.44 38.11 4.13
N ALA A 101 -18.84 36.89 4.48
CA ALA A 101 -17.91 35.86 4.91
C ALA A 101 -17.09 35.45 3.67
N GLU A 102 -15.81 35.80 3.65
CA GLU A 102 -14.86 35.30 2.68
C GLU A 102 -14.90 33.75 2.72
N THR A 103 -15.44 33.18 1.69
CA THR A 103 -15.28 31.74 1.40
C THR A 103 -13.78 31.47 1.25
N PRO A 104 -13.17 30.55 1.99
CA PRO A 104 -11.79 30.17 1.74
C PRO A 104 -11.68 29.80 0.26
N ALA A 105 -10.74 30.42 -0.45
CA ALA A 105 -10.44 30.09 -1.83
C ALA A 105 -10.22 28.58 -1.91
N ALA A 106 -11.05 27.90 -2.70
CA ALA A 106 -10.85 26.50 -3.00
C ALA A 106 -9.40 26.37 -3.51
N SER A 107 -8.57 25.65 -2.81
CA SER A 107 -7.23 25.30 -3.25
C SER A 107 -7.37 24.78 -4.68
N ALA A 108 -6.70 25.44 -5.63
CA ALA A 108 -6.72 25.00 -7.01
C ALA A 108 -6.28 23.55 -7.04
N ALA A 109 -7.09 22.67 -7.62
CA ALA A 109 -6.73 21.27 -7.80
C ALA A 109 -5.35 21.21 -8.47
N PRO A 110 -4.41 20.40 -7.96
CA PRO A 110 -3.07 20.33 -8.52
C PRO A 110 -3.16 20.02 -10.02
N ASN A 111 -2.40 20.76 -10.81
CA ASN A 111 -2.37 20.56 -12.25
C ASN A 111 -1.59 19.30 -12.59
N PHE A 112 -2.23 18.13 -12.53
CA PHE A 112 -1.63 16.84 -12.79
C PHE A 112 -0.94 16.73 -14.17
N ALA A 113 -1.32 17.54 -15.14
CA ALA A 113 -0.70 17.53 -16.47
C ALA A 113 0.77 18.01 -16.46
N ALA A 114 1.22 18.69 -15.41
CA ALA A 114 2.60 19.17 -15.30
C ALA A 114 3.56 18.16 -14.63
N ILE A 115 3.03 17.05 -14.10
CA ILE A 115 3.80 16.07 -13.29
C ILE A 115 4.36 14.92 -14.15
N HIS A 116 3.92 14.80 -15.39
CA HIS A 116 4.36 13.76 -16.31
C HIS A 116 5.57 14.26 -17.13
N ALA A 117 6.74 13.61 -16.96
CA ALA A 117 7.70 13.61 -18.03
C ALA A 117 7.00 12.94 -19.22
N ASP A 118 6.77 13.70 -20.29
CA ASP A 118 6.34 13.10 -21.55
C ASP A 118 7.33 12.00 -21.90
N ASP A 119 6.84 10.82 -22.31
CA ASP A 119 7.65 9.74 -22.90
C ASP A 119 8.36 10.21 -24.21
N ALA A 120 8.32 11.51 -24.49
CA ALA A 120 8.79 12.17 -25.71
C ALA A 120 10.29 12.54 -25.68
N GLY A 121 10.97 12.39 -24.52
CA GLY A 121 12.40 12.64 -24.40
C GLY A 121 13.25 11.43 -24.81
N GLU A 122 14.58 11.64 -24.97
CA GLU A 122 15.54 10.56 -25.09
C GLU A 122 15.47 9.68 -23.84
N LYS A 123 15.42 8.34 -24.06
CA LYS A 123 15.39 7.38 -22.96
C LYS A 123 16.71 7.38 -22.20
N ILE A 124 16.63 7.44 -20.88
CA ILE A 124 17.78 7.31 -19.99
C ILE A 124 17.99 5.82 -19.69
N ALA A 125 19.16 5.32 -20.04
CA ALA A 125 19.53 3.95 -19.72
C ALA A 125 19.60 3.76 -18.19
N VAL A 126 19.11 2.61 -17.71
CA VAL A 126 19.17 2.23 -16.28
C VAL A 126 20.30 1.24 -16.08
N ALA A 127 21.18 1.57 -15.14
CA ALA A 127 22.33 0.76 -14.75
C ALA A 127 22.50 0.83 -13.21
N LEU A 128 23.52 0.11 -12.67
CA LEU A 128 23.75 0.05 -11.22
C LEU A 128 24.06 1.41 -10.56
N ASP A 129 24.46 2.42 -11.33
CA ASP A 129 24.84 3.73 -10.82
C ASP A 129 23.67 4.73 -10.70
N ASN A 130 22.51 4.41 -11.30
CA ASN A 130 21.31 5.24 -11.21
C ASN A 130 20.03 4.43 -10.91
N TYR A 131 20.19 3.16 -10.51
CA TYR A 131 19.06 2.24 -10.30
C TYR A 131 18.14 2.70 -9.18
N GLU A 132 18.70 3.03 -8.01
CA GLU A 132 17.92 3.46 -6.85
C GLU A 132 17.19 4.77 -7.07
N GLU A 133 17.79 5.70 -7.82
CA GLU A 133 17.12 6.94 -8.23
C GLU A 133 15.96 6.66 -9.18
N ALA A 134 16.17 5.77 -10.18
CA ALA A 134 15.11 5.40 -11.11
C ALA A 134 13.92 4.71 -10.42
N GLU A 135 14.18 3.84 -9.43
CA GLU A 135 13.14 3.22 -8.60
C GLU A 135 12.41 4.25 -7.73
N SER A 136 13.16 5.18 -7.13
CA SER A 136 12.58 6.22 -6.28
C SER A 136 11.77 7.21 -7.10
N ASP A 137 12.24 7.63 -8.26
CA ASP A 137 11.50 8.50 -9.17
C ASP A 137 10.20 7.86 -9.64
N LEU A 138 10.21 6.54 -9.89
CA LEU A 138 8.98 5.80 -10.19
C LEU A 138 8.02 5.76 -8.99
N ALA A 139 8.53 5.54 -7.77
CA ALA A 139 7.74 5.57 -6.57
C ALA A 139 7.12 6.95 -6.31
N PHE A 140 7.92 8.01 -6.46
CA PHE A 140 7.48 9.40 -6.31
C PHE A 140 6.40 9.77 -7.34
N TYR A 141 6.62 9.40 -8.60
CA TYR A 141 5.63 9.57 -9.65
C TYR A 141 4.30 8.88 -9.31
N ASN A 142 4.34 7.66 -8.79
CA ASN A 142 3.14 6.91 -8.45
C ASN A 142 2.31 7.57 -7.34
N VAL A 143 2.93 8.25 -6.38
CA VAL A 143 2.24 9.01 -5.34
C VAL A 143 1.77 10.37 -5.87
N THR A 144 2.66 11.11 -6.53
CA THR A 144 2.35 12.48 -6.98
C THR A 144 1.23 12.54 -8.01
N LYS A 145 1.08 11.52 -8.86
CA LYS A 145 -0.04 11.44 -9.81
C LYS A 145 -1.41 11.28 -9.13
N LEU A 146 -1.45 10.83 -7.86
CA LEU A 146 -2.70 10.64 -7.11
C LEU A 146 -3.11 11.90 -6.35
N VAL A 147 -2.14 12.59 -5.73
CA VAL A 147 -2.43 13.69 -4.79
C VAL A 147 -1.60 14.96 -5.03
N GLY A 148 -0.66 14.93 -5.97
CA GLY A 148 0.28 16.03 -6.20
C GLY A 148 1.44 16.01 -5.21
N MET A 149 2.16 17.15 -5.14
CA MET A 149 3.28 17.37 -4.23
C MET A 149 2.80 17.83 -2.86
N ASN A 150 3.63 17.60 -1.84
CA ASN A 150 3.48 18.15 -0.50
C ASN A 150 2.15 17.77 0.20
N THR A 151 1.53 16.68 -0.24
CA THR A 151 0.22 16.24 0.23
C THR A 151 0.24 14.73 0.48
N PHE A 152 -0.29 14.29 1.62
CA PHE A 152 -0.41 12.87 1.91
C PHE A 152 -1.48 12.19 1.06
N PHE A 153 -1.10 11.14 0.37
CA PHE A 153 -1.99 10.09 -0.05
C PHE A 153 -2.15 9.10 1.11
N HIS A 154 -3.38 8.86 1.54
CA HIS A 154 -3.69 7.86 2.55
C HIS A 154 -4.18 6.59 1.86
N PHE A 155 -3.46 5.49 2.04
CA PHE A 155 -3.93 4.19 1.56
C PHE A 155 -5.22 3.81 2.27
N PRO A 156 -6.15 3.12 1.59
CA PRO A 156 -7.42 2.71 2.20
C PRO A 156 -7.23 1.95 3.50
N THR A 157 -8.16 2.14 4.43
CA THR A 157 -8.33 1.36 5.67
C THR A 157 -9.45 0.34 5.49
N GLY A 158 -9.65 -0.53 6.48
CA GLY A 158 -10.70 -1.54 6.49
C GLY A 158 -10.22 -2.96 6.24
N ALA A 159 -11.15 -3.88 6.04
CA ALA A 159 -10.87 -5.29 5.85
C ALA A 159 -9.88 -5.52 4.69
N PHE A 160 -8.94 -6.41 4.92
CA PHE A 160 -7.92 -6.75 3.94
C PHE A 160 -8.57 -7.49 2.75
N ASP A 161 -8.31 -6.98 1.55
CA ASP A 161 -8.84 -7.57 0.31
C ASP A 161 -7.84 -8.60 -0.24
N LEU A 162 -8.16 -9.88 -0.05
CA LEU A 162 -7.34 -10.99 -0.53
C LEU A 162 -7.23 -11.04 -2.06
N ASP A 163 -8.25 -10.57 -2.77
CA ASP A 163 -8.33 -10.65 -4.23
C ASP A 163 -7.56 -9.51 -4.93
N ASN A 164 -7.24 -8.43 -4.20
CA ASN A 164 -6.61 -7.23 -4.76
C ASN A 164 -5.28 -6.88 -4.07
N GLN A 165 -4.48 -7.88 -3.74
CA GLN A 165 -3.14 -7.68 -3.22
C GLN A 165 -2.23 -7.11 -4.32
N THR A 166 -1.53 -6.02 -4.01
CA THR A 166 -0.68 -5.34 -4.99
C THR A 166 0.77 -5.83 -4.96
N VAL A 167 1.17 -6.53 -3.88
CA VAL A 167 2.55 -7.00 -3.69
C VAL A 167 2.58 -8.28 -2.86
N VAL A 168 3.58 -9.12 -3.11
CA VAL A 168 3.89 -10.27 -2.26
C VAL A 168 4.40 -9.80 -0.89
N ARG A 169 4.19 -10.62 0.12
CA ARG A 169 4.64 -10.39 1.50
C ARG A 169 4.12 -9.08 2.11
N MET A 170 2.90 -8.68 1.75
CA MET A 170 2.24 -7.51 2.29
C MET A 170 2.22 -7.54 3.82
N ASN A 171 2.30 -6.36 4.40
CA ASN A 171 2.12 -6.14 5.82
C ASN A 171 0.64 -5.90 6.13
N ARG A 172 0.14 -6.51 7.19
CA ARG A 172 -1.21 -6.30 7.71
C ARG A 172 -1.25 -5.60 9.07
N ASP A 173 -0.10 -5.19 9.60
CA ASP A 173 -0.02 -4.61 10.94
C ASP A 173 -0.27 -3.11 10.95
N THR A 174 0.02 -2.44 9.82
CA THR A 174 0.00 -0.98 9.75
C THR A 174 -0.74 -0.49 8.52
N TYR A 175 -1.42 0.66 8.68
CA TYR A 175 -1.90 1.45 7.57
C TYR A 175 -0.87 2.49 7.13
N TYR A 176 -0.76 2.69 5.83
CA TYR A 176 0.22 3.53 5.20
C TYR A 176 -0.34 4.86 4.74
N SER A 177 0.53 5.88 4.73
CA SER A 177 0.32 7.12 4.00
C SER A 177 1.64 7.58 3.42
N ALA A 178 1.63 8.26 2.28
CA ALA A 178 2.83 8.75 1.63
C ALA A 178 2.61 10.14 1.04
N ALA A 179 3.62 10.99 1.15
CA ALA A 179 3.68 12.30 0.49
C ALA A 179 5.05 12.47 -0.14
N VAL A 180 5.11 12.99 -1.35
CA VAL A 180 6.36 13.44 -1.97
C VAL A 180 6.49 14.93 -1.75
N ILE A 181 7.64 15.37 -1.23
CA ILE A 181 7.89 16.76 -0.86
C ILE A 181 9.08 17.33 -1.59
N ASP A 182 9.04 18.65 -1.80
CA ASP A 182 10.19 19.45 -2.23
C ASP A 182 10.98 19.91 -0.99
N THR A 183 12.18 19.39 -0.82
CA THR A 183 13.05 19.62 0.35
C THR A 183 13.95 20.83 0.21
N THR A 184 14.00 21.47 -0.98
CA THR A 184 14.97 22.53 -1.33
C THR A 184 14.84 23.79 -0.48
N GLN A 185 13.69 24.03 0.15
CA GLN A 185 13.43 25.21 1.01
C GLN A 185 13.09 24.80 2.45
N GLY A 186 13.46 23.58 2.84
CA GLY A 186 13.16 23.01 4.16
C GLY A 186 11.73 22.49 4.32
N ALA A 187 11.58 21.56 5.21
CA ALA A 187 10.28 20.98 5.55
C ALA A 187 10.26 20.55 7.01
N THR A 188 9.06 20.47 7.60
CA THR A 188 8.84 19.88 8.92
C THR A 188 7.65 18.94 8.89
N VAL A 189 7.68 17.94 9.77
CA VAL A 189 6.52 17.10 10.07
C VAL A 189 6.18 17.24 11.55
N THR A 190 4.91 17.48 11.87
CA THR A 190 4.40 17.47 13.23
C THR A 190 3.61 16.19 13.46
N ILE A 191 4.00 15.40 14.45
CA ILE A 191 3.37 14.15 14.87
C ILE A 191 2.53 14.44 16.11
N PRO A 192 1.22 14.09 16.14
CA PRO A 192 0.38 14.26 17.31
C PRO A 192 0.73 13.24 18.40
N GLU A 193 0.24 13.45 19.62
CA GLU A 193 0.27 12.42 20.66
C GLU A 193 -0.48 11.17 20.22
N THR A 194 0.18 10.02 20.29
CA THR A 194 -0.35 8.74 19.81
C THR A 194 -0.99 7.90 20.92
N ASN A 195 -0.86 8.31 22.19
CA ASN A 195 -1.33 7.56 23.37
C ASN A 195 -0.81 6.13 23.43
N GLY A 196 0.47 5.93 23.05
CA GLY A 196 1.12 4.62 23.05
C GLY A 196 0.90 3.78 21.77
N ARG A 197 0.15 4.27 20.80
CA ARG A 197 0.03 3.59 19.49
C ARG A 197 1.29 3.83 18.66
N TYR A 198 1.82 2.78 18.06
CA TYR A 198 2.93 2.93 17.12
C TYR A 198 2.52 3.78 15.92
N LEU A 199 3.26 4.82 15.68
CA LEU A 199 3.22 5.65 14.49
C LEU A 199 4.67 6.00 14.13
N SER A 200 5.09 5.68 12.92
CA SER A 200 6.38 6.08 12.40
C SER A 200 6.24 6.95 11.17
N VAL A 201 7.11 7.95 11.06
CA VAL A 201 7.26 8.80 9.87
C VAL A 201 8.69 8.66 9.40
N MET A 202 8.87 8.03 8.25
CA MET A 202 10.15 7.75 7.62
C MET A 202 10.34 8.69 6.43
N VAL A 203 11.54 9.24 6.28
CA VAL A 203 11.93 10.06 5.13
C VAL A 203 12.81 9.23 4.21
N VAL A 204 12.31 8.93 3.01
CA VAL A 204 13.04 8.21 1.96
C VAL A 204 13.51 9.22 0.93
N GLN A 205 14.80 9.42 0.80
CA GLN A 205 15.40 10.34 -0.16
C GLN A 205 15.33 9.78 -1.59
N ASN A 206 15.57 10.62 -2.59
CA ASN A 206 15.45 10.20 -4.00
C ASN A 206 16.46 9.09 -4.38
N ASP A 207 17.60 9.03 -3.70
CA ASP A 207 18.61 7.99 -3.83
C ASP A 207 18.36 6.78 -2.92
N HIS A 208 17.15 6.69 -2.34
CA HIS A 208 16.66 5.63 -1.48
C HIS A 208 17.34 5.51 -0.11
N TYR A 209 18.24 6.43 0.30
CA TYR A 209 18.73 6.44 1.67
C TYR A 209 17.67 6.96 2.64
N ILE A 210 17.75 6.48 3.89
CA ILE A 210 16.80 6.75 4.97
C ILE A 210 17.58 7.23 6.18
N ASP A 211 17.80 8.54 6.27
CA ASP A 211 18.55 9.15 7.36
C ASP A 211 17.67 9.45 8.58
N GLN A 212 16.35 9.54 8.37
CA GLN A 212 15.41 9.96 9.41
C GLN A 212 14.19 9.05 9.50
N VAL A 213 13.89 8.60 10.71
CA VAL A 213 12.62 7.96 11.10
C VAL A 213 12.19 8.57 12.42
N PHE A 214 10.99 9.15 12.47
CA PHE A 214 10.43 9.80 13.65
C PHE A 214 9.30 8.96 14.24
N LEU A 215 9.32 8.77 15.55
CA LEU A 215 8.28 8.05 16.31
C LEU A 215 7.65 8.95 17.37
N GLU A 216 8.39 9.93 17.87
CA GLU A 216 7.96 10.76 18.98
C GLU A 216 6.99 11.86 18.52
N ALA A 217 6.00 12.17 19.37
CA ALA A 217 5.14 13.33 19.16
C ALA A 217 5.97 14.63 19.19
N GLY A 218 5.57 15.61 18.37
CA GLY A 218 6.27 16.89 18.27
C GLY A 218 6.50 17.30 16.81
N THR A 219 7.19 18.42 16.63
CA THR A 219 7.59 18.94 15.33
C THR A 219 9.04 18.59 15.06
N HIS A 220 9.28 17.89 13.97
CA HIS A 220 10.58 17.43 13.53
C HIS A 220 10.98 18.10 12.22
N GLU A 221 12.22 18.54 12.14
CA GLU A 221 12.80 19.05 10.90
C GLU A 221 13.13 17.89 9.96
N ILE A 222 12.70 18.00 8.71
CA ILE A 222 13.05 17.06 7.65
C ILE A 222 14.29 17.60 6.94
N THR A 223 15.37 16.80 6.95
CA THR A 223 16.59 17.06 6.18
C THR A 223 16.72 16.04 5.07
N SER A 224 17.28 16.45 3.93
CA SER A 224 17.51 15.58 2.78
C SER A 224 18.71 16.08 1.99
N ASP A 225 19.53 15.16 1.50
CA ASP A 225 20.62 15.48 0.57
C ASP A 225 20.12 15.55 -0.90
N THR A 226 18.87 15.16 -1.13
CA THR A 226 18.21 15.22 -2.46
C THR A 226 17.10 16.28 -2.48
N ASP A 227 16.81 16.83 -3.65
CA ASP A 227 15.81 17.89 -3.83
C ASP A 227 14.38 17.44 -3.49
N PHE A 228 14.12 16.15 -3.57
CA PHE A 228 12.82 15.54 -3.28
C PHE A 228 13.00 14.36 -2.34
N ALA A 229 12.00 14.15 -1.49
CA ALA A 229 11.91 12.97 -0.63
C ALA A 229 10.48 12.48 -0.49
N MET A 230 10.30 11.20 -0.19
CA MET A 230 9.00 10.65 0.21
C MET A 230 8.92 10.56 1.73
N VAL A 231 7.90 11.21 2.29
CA VAL A 231 7.51 11.06 3.70
C VAL A 231 6.52 9.92 3.79
N ALA A 232 6.96 8.78 4.33
CA ALA A 232 6.16 7.56 4.45
C ALA A 232 5.75 7.35 5.91
N MET A 233 4.45 7.35 6.18
CA MET A 233 3.88 7.16 7.51
C MET A 233 3.29 5.77 7.64
N ARG A 234 3.52 5.12 8.79
CA ARG A 234 2.90 3.86 9.19
C ARG A 234 2.23 4.04 10.54
N ILE A 235 1.00 3.57 10.68
CA ILE A 235 0.22 3.59 11.92
C ILE A 235 -0.23 2.18 12.21
N ARG A 236 0.11 1.64 13.39
CA ARG A 236 -0.37 0.33 13.84
C ARG A 236 -1.89 0.31 13.90
N ALA A 237 -2.51 -0.71 13.34
CA ALA A 237 -3.95 -0.80 13.18
C ALA A 237 -4.47 -2.20 13.50
N ASN A 238 -5.63 -2.26 14.14
CA ASN A 238 -6.43 -3.48 14.25
C ASN A 238 -7.37 -3.56 13.04
N GLN A 239 -6.93 -4.21 11.96
CA GLN A 239 -7.72 -4.30 10.73
C GLN A 239 -9.01 -5.14 10.86
N ASN A 240 -9.20 -5.83 11.99
CA ASN A 240 -10.42 -6.58 12.28
C ASN A 240 -11.42 -5.80 13.13
N ASP A 241 -11.07 -4.58 13.55
CA ASP A 241 -11.93 -3.70 14.34
C ASP A 241 -12.29 -2.44 13.53
N PRO A 242 -13.52 -2.34 13.01
CA PRO A 242 -13.93 -1.17 12.24
C PRO A 242 -13.95 0.13 13.07
N ASP A 243 -14.04 0.06 14.41
CA ASP A 243 -13.98 1.25 15.27
C ASP A 243 -12.56 1.82 15.35
N ASP A 244 -11.52 1.03 14.99
CA ASP A 244 -10.14 1.49 14.93
C ASP A 244 -9.87 2.45 13.74
N ASP A 245 -10.67 2.36 12.67
CA ASP A 245 -10.52 3.22 11.49
C ASP A 245 -10.73 4.71 11.84
N ASP A 246 -11.63 5.04 12.75
CA ASP A 246 -11.83 6.42 13.20
C ASP A 246 -10.62 6.96 13.97
N ALA A 247 -9.99 6.12 14.81
CA ALA A 247 -8.76 6.48 15.52
C ALA A 247 -7.59 6.70 14.56
N ILE A 248 -7.46 5.85 13.55
CA ILE A 248 -6.45 5.99 12.47
C ILE A 248 -6.70 7.28 11.68
N ALA A 249 -7.94 7.56 11.29
CA ALA A 249 -8.31 8.78 10.58
C ALA A 249 -7.97 10.05 11.40
N ALA A 250 -8.22 10.02 12.71
CA ALA A 250 -7.87 11.12 13.60
C ALA A 250 -6.35 11.33 13.69
N LEU A 251 -5.55 10.27 13.80
CA LEU A 251 -4.09 10.35 13.78
C LEU A 251 -3.56 10.88 12.45
N ARG A 252 -4.05 10.36 11.32
CA ARG A 252 -3.71 10.86 9.98
C ARG A 252 -3.99 12.36 9.85
N ALA A 253 -5.16 12.79 10.31
CA ALA A 253 -5.54 14.22 10.31
C ALA A 253 -4.69 15.06 11.28
N GLY A 254 -4.15 14.46 12.32
CA GLY A 254 -3.27 15.10 13.31
C GLY A 254 -1.85 15.32 12.80
N VAL A 255 -1.32 14.46 11.91
CA VAL A 255 -0.01 14.65 11.31
C VAL A 255 -0.04 15.83 10.36
N LYS A 256 0.86 16.80 10.55
CA LYS A 256 0.98 18.01 9.71
C LYS A 256 2.32 18.01 8.99
N LEU A 257 2.28 18.37 7.73
CA LEU A 257 3.45 18.53 6.87
C LEU A 257 3.52 19.99 6.43
N GLU A 258 4.61 20.68 6.77
CA GLU A 258 4.87 22.04 6.35
C GLU A 258 6.10 22.02 5.44
N VAL A 259 5.96 22.45 4.21
CA VAL A 259 7.00 22.38 3.17
C VAL A 259 7.22 23.77 2.60
N GLY A 260 8.47 24.24 2.63
CA GLY A 260 8.85 25.57 2.09
C GLY A 260 8.97 25.57 0.57
N GLY A 261 9.36 24.44 -0.02
CA GLY A 261 9.51 24.27 -1.46
C GLY A 261 8.18 24.04 -2.18
N ASN A 262 8.11 24.35 -3.46
CA ASN A 262 6.93 24.17 -4.31
C ASN A 262 7.25 23.67 -5.73
N ALA A 263 8.45 23.14 -5.95
CA ALA A 263 8.81 22.51 -7.22
C ALA A 263 8.03 21.21 -7.41
N SER A 264 7.72 20.90 -8.66
CA SER A 264 7.10 19.62 -9.03
C SER A 264 8.17 18.58 -9.31
N HIS A 265 8.04 17.42 -8.72
CA HIS A 265 8.84 16.27 -9.11
C HIS A 265 8.41 15.79 -10.50
N VAL A 266 9.37 15.65 -11.40
CA VAL A 266 9.15 15.14 -12.76
C VAL A 266 9.96 13.87 -12.91
N ARG A 267 9.32 12.73 -13.09
CA ARG A 267 10.01 11.47 -13.34
C ARG A 267 10.80 11.55 -14.65
N PRO A 268 12.13 11.33 -14.64
CA PRO A 268 12.91 11.23 -15.86
C PRO A 268 12.45 10.09 -16.77
N ASN A 269 12.69 10.18 -18.07
CA ASN A 269 12.28 9.18 -19.07
C ASN A 269 13.24 7.98 -19.06
N TYR A 270 13.24 7.20 -17.96
CA TYR A 270 14.02 5.98 -17.84
C TYR A 270 13.57 4.89 -18.80
N ASP A 271 14.51 4.03 -19.24
CA ASP A 271 14.17 2.80 -19.93
C ASP A 271 13.56 1.79 -18.94
N MET A 272 12.23 1.68 -18.96
CA MET A 272 11.48 0.85 -18.01
C MET A 272 11.76 -0.65 -18.19
N GLU A 273 12.12 -1.11 -19.39
CA GLU A 273 12.49 -2.52 -19.61
C GLU A 273 13.81 -2.84 -18.90
N GLN A 274 14.80 -1.92 -18.98
CA GLN A 274 16.07 -2.08 -18.26
C GLN A 274 15.87 -1.96 -16.74
N LEU A 275 15.02 -1.04 -16.27
CA LEU A 275 14.70 -0.90 -14.85
C LEU A 275 14.14 -2.20 -14.27
N VAL A 276 13.15 -2.79 -14.94
CA VAL A 276 12.52 -4.05 -14.49
C VAL A 276 13.52 -5.20 -14.55
N ALA A 277 14.27 -5.34 -15.63
CA ALA A 277 15.27 -6.40 -15.78
C ALA A 277 16.35 -6.34 -14.68
N LEU A 278 16.82 -5.13 -14.36
CA LEU A 278 17.84 -4.94 -13.32
C LEU A 278 17.26 -5.18 -11.92
N ARG A 279 16.01 -4.76 -11.66
CA ARG A 279 15.28 -5.09 -10.43
C ARG A 279 15.19 -6.60 -10.22
N ASP A 280 14.79 -7.34 -11.26
CA ASP A 280 14.64 -8.78 -11.18
C ASP A 280 15.99 -9.46 -10.89
N GLU A 281 17.07 -9.03 -11.56
CA GLU A 281 18.41 -9.52 -11.31
C GLU A 281 18.88 -9.27 -9.88
N LEU A 282 18.76 -8.02 -9.40
CA LEU A 282 19.14 -7.64 -8.04
C LEU A 282 18.30 -8.36 -6.98
N THR A 283 17.00 -8.55 -7.23
CA THR A 283 16.11 -9.32 -6.36
C THR A 283 16.56 -10.77 -6.23
N VAL A 284 16.88 -11.42 -7.35
CA VAL A 284 17.38 -12.80 -7.35
C VAL A 284 18.69 -12.92 -6.58
N GLU A 285 19.63 -12.01 -6.81
CA GLU A 285 20.93 -12.06 -6.12
C GLU A 285 20.81 -11.72 -4.63
N GLY A 286 20.06 -10.70 -4.29
CA GLY A 286 19.88 -10.27 -2.90
C GLY A 286 19.13 -11.30 -2.05
N THR A 287 18.12 -11.97 -2.59
CA THR A 287 17.39 -13.01 -1.85
C THR A 287 18.23 -14.24 -1.49
N LYS A 288 19.33 -14.50 -2.21
CA LYS A 288 20.29 -15.58 -1.87
C LYS A 288 20.99 -15.34 -0.53
N LEU A 289 21.04 -14.09 -0.06
CA LEU A 289 21.65 -13.76 1.23
C LEU A 289 20.82 -14.25 2.42
N GLY A 290 19.51 -14.52 2.22
CA GLY A 290 18.62 -15.04 3.25
C GLY A 290 18.34 -14.06 4.39
N THR A 291 18.65 -12.78 4.21
CA THR A 291 18.44 -11.71 5.20
C THR A 291 18.13 -10.41 4.49
N LEU A 292 17.42 -9.51 5.17
CA LEU A 292 17.24 -8.11 4.77
C LEU A 292 18.10 -7.15 5.60
N MET A 293 18.83 -7.67 6.59
CA MET A 293 19.67 -6.86 7.47
C MET A 293 20.79 -6.14 6.68
N GLY A 294 20.99 -4.87 6.99
CA GLY A 294 21.99 -4.02 6.36
C GLY A 294 21.65 -3.58 4.94
N MET A 295 20.38 -3.73 4.52
CA MET A 295 19.91 -3.35 3.18
C MET A 295 19.23 -1.98 3.15
N GLN A 296 18.83 -1.42 4.29
CA GLN A 296 18.15 -0.13 4.42
C GLN A 296 18.77 0.69 5.54
N GLY A 297 18.97 1.99 5.34
CA GLY A 297 19.51 2.87 6.37
C GLY A 297 20.05 4.18 5.85
N ALA A 298 20.80 4.87 6.71
CA ALA A 298 21.33 6.19 6.45
C ALA A 298 22.56 6.15 5.52
N HIS A 299 22.85 7.30 4.91
CA HIS A 299 24.07 7.51 4.13
C HIS A 299 25.32 7.08 4.91
N GLY A 300 26.21 6.37 4.25
CA GLY A 300 27.48 5.90 4.82
C GLY A 300 27.38 4.76 5.83
N THR A 301 26.15 4.25 6.11
CA THR A 301 25.96 3.11 7.01
C THR A 301 25.70 1.80 6.28
N ILE A 302 25.31 1.87 5.01
CA ILE A 302 24.93 0.71 4.19
C ILE A 302 25.97 0.51 3.08
N GLU A 303 26.37 -0.74 2.88
CA GLU A 303 27.26 -1.11 1.78
C GLU A 303 26.50 -1.00 0.44
N ARG A 304 27.17 -0.53 -0.60
CA ARG A 304 26.55 -0.15 -1.90
C ARG A 304 25.69 -1.28 -2.52
N MET A 305 26.20 -2.51 -2.55
CA MET A 305 25.44 -3.62 -3.13
C MET A 305 24.26 -4.03 -2.26
N MET A 306 24.41 -3.96 -0.92
CA MET A 306 23.31 -4.21 0.00
C MET A 306 22.20 -3.18 -0.18
N HIS A 307 22.55 -1.90 -0.40
CA HIS A 307 21.60 -0.84 -0.70
C HIS A 307 20.82 -1.11 -1.99
N LEU A 308 21.49 -1.52 -3.08
CA LEU A 308 20.84 -1.91 -4.33
C LEU A 308 19.90 -3.11 -4.14
N TYR A 309 20.34 -4.15 -3.42
CA TYR A 309 19.48 -5.30 -3.10
C TYR A 309 18.27 -4.88 -2.27
N GLY A 310 18.46 -4.01 -1.29
CA GLY A 310 17.37 -3.47 -0.47
C GLY A 310 16.35 -2.69 -1.29
N THR A 311 16.82 -1.86 -2.21
CA THR A 311 15.97 -1.12 -3.14
C THR A 311 15.15 -2.06 -4.03
N ALA A 312 15.76 -3.13 -4.54
CA ALA A 312 15.09 -4.08 -5.42
C ALA A 312 14.09 -4.98 -4.69
N ILE A 313 14.47 -5.52 -3.52
CA ILE A 313 13.65 -6.49 -2.78
C ILE A 313 12.51 -5.80 -2.03
N GLY A 314 12.76 -4.59 -1.51
CA GLY A 314 11.81 -3.91 -0.63
C GLY A 314 12.05 -2.41 -0.56
N TRP A 315 11.71 -1.68 -1.64
CA TRP A 315 11.78 -0.23 -1.65
C TRP A 315 10.97 0.36 -0.48
N GLY A 316 11.57 1.24 0.31
CA GLY A 316 10.92 1.90 1.44
C GLY A 316 10.65 0.97 2.64
N LEU A 317 11.39 -0.13 2.82
CA LEU A 317 11.41 -0.85 4.08
C LEU A 317 12.02 0.03 5.17
N LEU A 318 11.63 -0.21 6.43
CA LEU A 318 12.25 0.45 7.57
C LEU A 318 13.70 -0.01 7.75
N PRO A 319 14.62 0.88 8.18
CA PRO A 319 15.95 0.50 8.58
C PRO A 319 15.96 -0.52 9.73
N ASP A 320 17.05 -1.26 9.88
CA ASP A 320 17.21 -2.32 10.88
C ASP A 320 16.90 -1.89 12.31
N ALA A 321 17.21 -0.63 12.64
CA ALA A 321 16.94 -0.07 13.95
C ALA A 321 15.45 0.08 14.26
N GLN A 322 14.60 0.19 13.25
CA GLN A 322 13.15 0.40 13.37
C GLN A 322 12.33 -0.85 13.07
N ALA A 323 12.86 -1.79 12.28
CA ALA A 323 12.16 -3.05 12.04
C ALA A 323 13.10 -4.19 11.65
N GLN A 324 12.77 -5.38 12.11
CA GLN A 324 13.43 -6.62 11.72
C GLN A 324 12.44 -7.61 11.16
N TYR A 325 12.90 -8.38 10.16
CA TYR A 325 12.07 -9.31 9.40
C TYR A 325 12.75 -10.68 9.38
N LEU A 326 12.19 -11.65 10.09
CA LEU A 326 12.71 -13.01 10.14
C LEU A 326 11.77 -13.94 9.34
N GLY A 327 12.24 -14.39 8.18
CA GLY A 327 11.49 -15.28 7.30
C GLY A 327 11.74 -16.75 7.61
N SER A 328 10.69 -17.55 7.59
CA SER A 328 10.79 -19.01 7.73
C SER A 328 11.15 -19.69 6.40
N ALA A 329 11.55 -20.97 6.47
CA ALA A 329 11.52 -21.87 5.32
C ALA A 329 10.07 -22.13 4.86
N LYS A 330 9.91 -22.75 3.69
CA LYS A 330 8.62 -23.25 3.21
C LYS A 330 8.33 -24.62 3.79
N PHE A 331 7.06 -24.85 4.15
CA PHE A 331 6.59 -26.10 4.74
C PHE A 331 5.45 -26.72 3.93
N PRO A 332 5.27 -28.05 3.95
CA PRO A 332 4.12 -28.71 3.34
C PRO A 332 2.86 -28.51 4.19
N ASN A 333 1.68 -28.61 3.57
CA ASN A 333 0.40 -28.63 4.27
C ASN A 333 -0.06 -30.08 4.50
N ASP A 334 0.57 -30.77 5.46
CA ASP A 334 0.36 -32.21 5.69
C ASP A 334 0.12 -32.57 7.15
N GLY A 335 -0.49 -31.65 7.91
CA GLY A 335 -0.89 -31.85 9.30
C GLY A 335 -0.74 -30.63 10.18
N CYS A 336 -0.54 -30.86 11.48
CA CYS A 336 -0.34 -29.80 12.46
C CYS A 336 1.14 -29.58 12.74
N TYR A 337 1.55 -28.33 12.70
CA TYR A 337 2.89 -27.88 13.08
C TYR A 337 2.80 -26.94 14.27
N MET A 338 3.86 -26.88 15.08
CA MET A 338 3.95 -26.01 16.25
C MET A 338 5.38 -25.50 16.42
N ALA A 339 5.48 -24.27 16.89
CA ALA A 339 6.74 -23.66 17.31
C ALA A 339 6.52 -22.82 18.57
N SER A 340 7.45 -22.94 19.54
CA SER A 340 7.44 -22.17 20.78
C SER A 340 8.42 -21.00 20.65
N TYR A 341 7.91 -19.78 20.82
CA TYR A 341 8.66 -18.54 20.69
C TYR A 341 8.98 -17.97 22.05
N ASP A 342 10.23 -17.57 22.24
CA ASP A 342 10.57 -16.62 23.29
C ASP A 342 9.94 -15.26 22.98
N ALA A 343 9.76 -14.40 24.01
CA ALA A 343 9.26 -13.04 23.80
C ALA A 343 10.17 -12.28 22.84
N PRO A 344 9.67 -11.83 21.67
CA PRO A 344 10.48 -11.05 20.76
C PRO A 344 10.93 -9.73 21.40
N PRO A 345 12.24 -9.38 21.29
CA PRO A 345 12.78 -8.20 21.98
C PRO A 345 12.47 -6.92 21.20
N PHE A 346 11.65 -6.03 21.78
CA PHE A 346 11.33 -4.71 21.21
C PHE A 346 11.21 -3.64 22.31
N ASN A 347 11.30 -2.37 21.91
CA ASN A 347 11.04 -1.21 22.75
C ASN A 347 9.62 -0.67 22.50
N GLU A 348 8.97 -0.13 23.53
CA GLU A 348 7.72 0.61 23.33
C GLU A 348 7.96 1.89 22.48
N PRO A 349 7.04 2.27 21.60
CA PRO A 349 5.72 1.67 21.31
C PRO A 349 5.76 0.59 20.20
N GLY A 350 6.88 -0.07 20.00
CA GLY A 350 7.03 -1.17 19.05
C GLY A 350 6.11 -2.34 19.35
N PHE A 351 6.14 -3.33 18.50
CA PHE A 351 5.32 -4.53 18.58
C PHE A 351 5.91 -5.62 17.67
N PHE A 352 5.30 -6.81 17.68
CA PHE A 352 5.66 -7.86 16.74
C PHE A 352 4.43 -8.54 16.15
N SER A 353 4.63 -9.23 15.04
CA SER A 353 3.58 -10.02 14.40
C SER A 353 4.14 -11.19 13.62
N ILE A 354 3.32 -12.22 13.41
CA ILE A 354 3.57 -13.31 12.46
C ILE A 354 2.51 -13.21 11.37
N THR A 355 2.93 -13.06 10.12
CA THR A 355 2.04 -13.15 8.97
C THR A 355 2.43 -14.35 8.11
N ILE A 356 1.44 -15.16 7.72
CA ILE A 356 1.62 -16.36 6.91
C ILE A 356 1.33 -16.06 5.43
N TYR A 357 2.06 -16.78 4.57
CA TYR A 357 1.99 -16.63 3.11
C TYR A 357 1.97 -18.00 2.43
N ASP A 358 1.41 -18.03 1.23
CA ASP A 358 1.55 -19.18 0.33
C ASP A 358 2.99 -19.32 -0.23
N ALA A 359 3.18 -20.29 -1.12
CA ALA A 359 4.48 -20.57 -1.73
C ALA A 359 5.04 -19.40 -2.55
N GLU A 360 4.20 -18.56 -3.11
CA GLU A 360 4.52 -17.40 -3.92
C GLU A 360 4.69 -16.12 -3.08
N GLY A 361 4.23 -16.13 -1.82
CA GLY A 361 4.33 -15.00 -0.90
C GLY A 361 3.04 -14.19 -0.79
N TRP A 362 1.91 -14.68 -1.26
CA TRP A 362 0.61 -14.02 -1.11
C TRP A 362 -0.05 -14.39 0.21
N ILE A 363 -0.79 -13.47 0.80
CA ILE A 363 -1.71 -13.75 1.91
C ILE A 363 -2.94 -14.44 1.30
N TYR A 364 -3.35 -15.56 1.86
CA TYR A 364 -4.44 -16.39 1.31
C TYR A 364 -5.61 -16.60 2.27
N ASP A 365 -5.50 -16.09 3.49
CA ASP A 365 -6.55 -16.22 4.51
C ASP A 365 -6.61 -14.95 5.37
N GLU A 366 -7.82 -14.50 5.70
CA GLU A 366 -8.04 -13.34 6.56
C GLU A 366 -7.52 -13.56 7.99
N ASN A 367 -7.46 -14.81 8.46
CA ASN A 367 -6.91 -15.19 9.76
C ASN A 367 -5.40 -15.50 9.69
N GLY A 368 -4.74 -15.15 8.59
CA GLY A 368 -3.32 -15.43 8.33
C GLY A 368 -2.34 -14.55 9.10
N ILE A 369 -2.73 -14.00 10.26
CA ILE A 369 -1.89 -13.12 11.08
C ILE A 369 -2.09 -13.39 12.57
N LEU A 370 -0.97 -13.35 13.32
CA LEU A 370 -0.95 -13.26 14.78
C LEU A 370 -0.25 -11.97 15.19
N ASN A 371 -0.91 -11.16 16.03
CA ASN A 371 -0.36 -9.94 16.62
C ASN A 371 -1.04 -9.68 17.97
N GLU A 372 -0.75 -8.57 18.62
CA GLU A 372 -1.27 -8.22 19.95
C GLU A 372 -2.81 -8.18 20.06
N PHE A 373 -3.52 -8.09 18.93
CA PHE A 373 -4.99 -8.03 18.93
C PHE A 373 -5.66 -9.42 18.96
N ASN A 374 -4.92 -10.47 18.59
CA ASN A 374 -5.48 -11.82 18.49
C ASN A 374 -4.56 -12.93 19.01
N MET A 375 -3.39 -12.59 19.55
CA MET A 375 -2.43 -13.55 20.09
C MET A 375 -2.59 -13.73 21.59
N ASN A 376 -2.55 -14.97 22.05
CA ASN A 376 -2.47 -15.31 23.47
C ASN A 376 -1.00 -15.52 23.85
N LEU A 377 -0.50 -14.68 24.76
CA LEU A 377 0.86 -14.74 25.30
C LEU A 377 0.86 -15.36 26.70
N ASN A 378 1.96 -16.01 27.06
CA ASN A 378 2.28 -16.37 28.42
C ASN A 378 2.67 -15.14 29.26
N ASP A 379 2.72 -15.28 30.60
CA ASP A 379 3.06 -14.17 31.53
C ASP A 379 4.45 -13.56 31.26
N ASP A 380 5.37 -14.33 30.68
CA ASP A 380 6.72 -13.88 30.32
C ASP A 380 6.84 -13.36 28.89
N GLY A 381 5.71 -13.28 28.17
CA GLY A 381 5.64 -12.84 26.77
C GLY A 381 6.00 -13.90 25.74
N SER A 382 6.38 -15.10 26.17
CA SER A 382 6.55 -16.25 25.28
C SER A 382 5.20 -16.76 24.76
N PHE A 383 5.19 -17.52 23.66
CA PHE A 383 3.96 -18.10 23.12
C PHE A 383 4.23 -19.33 22.26
N ASP A 384 3.22 -20.17 22.17
CA ASP A 384 3.18 -21.23 21.18
C ASP A 384 2.32 -20.79 20.00
N ALA A 385 2.84 -20.93 18.78
CA ALA A 385 2.08 -20.74 17.55
C ALA A 385 1.88 -22.09 16.87
N TYR A 386 0.66 -22.30 16.41
CA TYR A 386 0.24 -23.49 15.71
C TYR A 386 -0.06 -23.17 14.25
N PHE A 387 0.15 -24.15 13.37
CA PHE A 387 0.01 -23.97 11.93
C PHE A 387 -0.64 -25.21 11.31
N GLY A 388 -1.78 -25.01 10.65
CA GLY A 388 -2.50 -26.07 9.94
C GLY A 388 -3.62 -26.72 10.73
N GLU A 389 -3.79 -28.04 10.55
CA GLU A 389 -4.90 -28.79 11.13
C GLU A 389 -4.65 -29.17 12.60
N CYS A 390 -4.49 -28.17 13.45
CA CYS A 390 -4.18 -28.36 14.87
C CYS A 390 -5.41 -28.48 15.79
N GLY A 391 -6.62 -28.35 15.24
CA GLY A 391 -7.84 -28.34 16.00
C GLY A 391 -8.15 -27.02 16.69
N ASP A 392 -8.90 -27.06 17.79
CA ASP A 392 -9.30 -25.88 18.55
C ASP A 392 -8.20 -25.52 19.57
N VAL A 393 -7.16 -24.85 19.09
CA VAL A 393 -6.04 -24.36 19.90
C VAL A 393 -5.84 -22.88 19.65
N ASP A 394 -5.37 -22.15 20.66
CA ASP A 394 -5.02 -20.75 20.55
C ASP A 394 -3.85 -20.54 19.57
N ASN A 395 -3.72 -19.34 19.01
CA ASN A 395 -2.63 -18.96 18.12
C ASN A 395 -2.48 -19.89 16.90
N ASN A 396 -3.57 -20.42 16.36
CA ASN A 396 -3.54 -21.30 15.21
C ASN A 396 -3.70 -20.51 13.89
N LEU A 397 -2.75 -20.67 12.98
CA LEU A 397 -2.75 -20.09 11.65
C LEU A 397 -3.14 -21.14 10.59
N PRO A 398 -4.04 -20.81 9.65
CA PRO A 398 -4.37 -21.71 8.55
C PRO A 398 -3.17 -21.92 7.64
N THR A 399 -3.04 -23.10 7.01
CA THR A 399 -1.93 -23.40 6.09
C THR A 399 -2.39 -23.91 4.74
N VAL A 400 -1.57 -23.68 3.71
CA VAL A 400 -1.66 -24.23 2.35
C VAL A 400 -0.34 -24.90 1.99
N ASP A 401 -0.26 -25.65 0.90
CA ASP A 401 1.01 -26.28 0.51
C ASP A 401 2.08 -25.22 0.16
N GLY A 402 3.28 -25.40 0.68
CA GLY A 402 4.39 -24.46 0.51
C GLY A 402 4.30 -23.19 1.37
N TRP A 403 3.42 -23.18 2.38
CA TRP A 403 3.29 -22.04 3.29
C TRP A 403 4.61 -21.66 3.95
N ASN A 404 4.74 -20.40 4.25
CA ASN A 404 5.86 -19.81 4.98
C ASN A 404 5.36 -18.59 5.75
N TYR A 405 6.16 -18.05 6.64
CA TYR A 405 5.78 -16.87 7.41
C TYR A 405 6.93 -15.89 7.58
N ILE A 406 6.57 -14.66 7.97
CA ILE A 406 7.51 -13.65 8.43
C ILE A 406 7.11 -13.24 9.84
N LEU A 407 8.05 -13.35 10.77
CA LEU A 407 8.01 -12.64 12.06
C LEU A 407 8.58 -11.24 11.83
N ARG A 408 7.77 -10.22 12.11
CA ARG A 408 8.16 -8.81 12.10
C ARG A 408 8.29 -8.31 13.52
N ILE A 409 9.36 -7.58 13.81
CA ILE A 409 9.60 -6.93 15.09
C ILE A 409 9.86 -5.46 14.82
N TYR A 410 8.99 -4.58 15.30
CA TYR A 410 9.10 -3.14 15.18
C TYR A 410 9.76 -2.57 16.44
N GLU A 411 10.63 -1.56 16.29
CA GLU A 411 11.47 -0.99 17.35
C GLU A 411 12.28 -2.06 18.09
N PRO A 412 13.02 -2.93 17.36
CA PRO A 412 13.71 -4.06 17.94
C PRO A 412 14.82 -3.60 18.89
N LYS A 413 15.03 -4.34 19.97
CA LYS A 413 16.24 -4.25 20.80
C LYS A 413 17.36 -5.02 20.10
N LEU A 414 18.12 -4.34 19.25
CA LEU A 414 19.11 -4.98 18.38
C LEU A 414 20.15 -5.82 19.13
N ASP A 415 20.57 -5.39 20.31
CA ASP A 415 21.54 -6.12 21.12
C ASP A 415 20.99 -7.48 21.59
N GLU A 416 19.71 -7.53 21.97
CA GLU A 416 19.04 -8.77 22.38
C GLU A 416 18.66 -9.64 21.17
N LEU A 417 18.41 -8.99 20.03
CA LEU A 417 18.01 -9.68 18.79
C LEU A 417 19.16 -10.50 18.16
N GLN A 418 20.44 -10.19 18.49
CA GLN A 418 21.58 -10.94 17.96
C GLN A 418 21.50 -12.44 18.28
N ASP A 419 20.95 -12.79 19.42
CA ASP A 419 20.76 -14.19 19.87
C ASP A 419 19.36 -14.74 19.58
N PHE A 420 18.40 -13.88 19.23
CA PHE A 420 17.05 -14.29 18.89
C PHE A 420 17.02 -15.02 17.54
N ARG A 421 16.35 -16.16 17.50
CA ARG A 421 16.18 -16.97 16.28
C ARG A 421 14.73 -17.45 16.19
N LEU A 422 14.28 -17.64 14.97
CA LEU A 422 13.03 -18.37 14.78
C LEU A 422 13.18 -19.77 15.38
N PRO A 423 12.20 -20.23 16.16
CA PRO A 423 12.24 -21.56 16.76
C PRO A 423 12.15 -22.66 15.70
N GLU A 424 12.60 -23.84 16.07
CA GLU A 424 12.44 -25.04 15.23
C GLU A 424 10.96 -25.38 15.11
N MET A 425 10.49 -25.50 13.87
CA MET A 425 9.14 -25.96 13.56
C MET A 425 9.03 -27.47 13.78
N LYS A 426 8.08 -27.89 14.59
CA LYS A 426 7.83 -29.30 14.92
C LYS A 426 6.49 -29.74 14.34
N LYS A 427 6.48 -30.84 13.60
CA LYS A 427 5.23 -31.51 13.23
C LYS A 427 4.67 -32.24 14.44
N VAL A 428 3.43 -31.95 14.82
CA VAL A 428 2.76 -32.49 16.04
C VAL A 428 1.85 -33.66 15.69
N SER A 429 1.24 -33.65 14.51
CA SER A 429 0.36 -34.73 14.04
C SER A 429 0.36 -34.82 12.51
#